data_2f3a71602ea03063efa7e5733b1c1e04
#
_entry.id   2f3a71602ea03063efa7e5733b1c1e04
#
_cell.length_a   1.000
_cell.length_b   1.000
_cell.length_c   1.000
_cell.angle_alpha   90.00
_cell.angle_beta   90.00
_cell.angle_gamma   90.00
#
_symmetry.space_group_name_H-M   'P 1'
#
loop_
_entity.id
_entity.type
_entity.pdbx_description
1 polymer ?
#
loop_
_entity_poly.entity_id
_entity_poly.type
_entity_poly.pdbx_seq_one_letter_code
_entity_poly.pdbx_strand_id
1 'polypeptide(L)'
;CYKELNGNERDFHKASSKKIFGTLEAPILPYTHNNLNDLARQVIRSQTTLTGVQAKLSLDINKGSKNEPGRFTIVGLWGRYILKPQTERFGNLPELEDLTMHLAEIAKIRVVPHSLIRFEDGELCYITRRIDRTNEGGKLAMEDMCQLSEKLTEQKYKGSYEQIAKLVLRYSSAPKLDLVNFWEQVVFSWITGNADMHLKNFSLYSPQQEVYTLTPAYDMLSTALVMPEDTEELALTLNGKKRKLKKADFVTSIRASGLDEKVIENLFKKLLKVETKWMEFISLSFLPEEMQISYKDMISIKLNMLK
;
A
#
# COMPACT_ATOMS: atom_id res chain seq x y z
N CYS A 1 -3.04 -14.15 -2.89
CA CYS A 1 -4.13 -14.74 -2.10
C CYS A 1 -3.66 -15.89 -1.20
N TYR A 2 -2.40 -16.30 -1.20
CA TYR A 2 -1.72 -17.33 -0.37
C TYR A 2 -2.44 -18.68 -0.29
N LYS A 3 -3.35 -18.98 -1.22
CA LYS A 3 -4.01 -20.30 -1.32
C LYS A 3 -3.12 -21.26 -2.10
N GLU A 4 -3.26 -22.54 -1.83
CA GLU A 4 -2.60 -23.57 -2.61
C GLU A 4 -2.95 -23.46 -4.09
N LEU A 5 -1.93 -23.67 -4.96
CA LEU A 5 -2.08 -23.63 -6.41
C LEU A 5 -2.70 -24.94 -6.91
N ASN A 6 -3.50 -24.87 -7.96
CA ASN A 6 -3.97 -26.05 -8.66
C ASN A 6 -2.85 -26.66 -9.50
N GLY A 7 -2.85 -27.97 -9.72
CA GLY A 7 -1.73 -28.75 -10.24
C GLY A 7 -1.00 -28.29 -11.51
N ASN A 8 -1.58 -27.36 -12.29
CA ASN A 8 -0.96 -26.78 -13.50
C ASN A 8 -0.69 -25.28 -13.37
N GLU A 9 -0.88 -24.70 -12.19
CA GLU A 9 -0.62 -23.27 -11.95
C GLU A 9 0.78 -23.09 -11.35
N ARG A 10 1.48 -22.07 -11.79
CA ARG A 10 2.80 -21.68 -11.29
C ARG A 10 2.75 -20.28 -10.78
N ASP A 11 3.13 -20.07 -9.52
CA ASP A 11 3.18 -18.81 -8.78
C ASP A 11 1.84 -18.05 -8.65
N PHE A 12 0.91 -18.19 -9.60
CA PHE A 12 -0.35 -17.47 -9.64
C PHE A 12 -1.55 -18.35 -9.99
N HIS A 13 -2.65 -18.17 -9.28
CA HIS A 13 -3.96 -18.58 -9.79
C HIS A 13 -4.36 -17.74 -11.01
N LYS A 14 -4.99 -18.34 -12.00
CA LYS A 14 -5.49 -17.64 -13.20
C LYS A 14 -6.35 -16.41 -12.87
N ALA A 15 -7.20 -16.52 -11.84
CA ALA A 15 -8.03 -15.40 -11.39
C ALA A 15 -7.20 -14.25 -10.79
N SER A 16 -6.15 -14.56 -10.03
CA SER A 16 -5.24 -13.58 -9.44
C SER A 16 -4.42 -12.90 -10.52
N SER A 17 -3.87 -13.66 -11.47
CA SER A 17 -3.16 -13.11 -12.62
C SER A 17 -4.03 -12.16 -13.43
N LYS A 18 -5.27 -12.57 -13.73
CA LYS A 18 -6.23 -11.71 -14.46
C LYS A 18 -6.57 -10.42 -13.69
N LYS A 19 -6.72 -10.49 -12.37
CA LYS A 19 -6.98 -9.30 -11.51
C LYS A 19 -5.84 -8.30 -11.57
N ILE A 20 -4.60 -8.78 -11.50
CA ILE A 20 -3.41 -7.92 -11.35
C ILE A 20 -2.86 -7.50 -12.71
N PHE A 21 -2.68 -8.44 -13.62
CA PHE A 21 -1.99 -8.24 -14.90
C PHE A 21 -2.92 -8.11 -16.10
N GLY A 22 -4.20 -8.47 -15.95
CA GLY A 22 -5.18 -8.49 -17.04
C GLY A 22 -5.08 -9.72 -17.95
N THR A 23 -4.19 -10.67 -17.66
CA THR A 23 -3.95 -11.92 -18.40
C THR A 23 -4.16 -13.14 -17.52
N LEU A 24 -4.54 -14.29 -18.11
CA LEU A 24 -4.73 -15.53 -17.34
C LEU A 24 -3.40 -16.13 -16.89
N GLU A 25 -2.34 -15.92 -17.64
CA GLU A 25 -0.97 -16.28 -17.30
C GLU A 25 -0.22 -15.05 -16.84
N ALA A 26 0.51 -15.18 -15.73
CA ALA A 26 1.30 -14.08 -15.20
C ALA A 26 2.46 -13.76 -16.16
N PRO A 27 2.77 -12.48 -16.39
CA PRO A 27 3.93 -12.09 -17.15
C PRO A 27 5.23 -12.55 -16.48
N ILE A 28 6.23 -12.90 -17.29
CA ILE A 28 7.55 -13.26 -16.80
C ILE A 28 8.31 -11.98 -16.40
N LEU A 29 9.00 -12.02 -15.27
CA LEU A 29 9.94 -11.01 -14.83
C LEU A 29 11.37 -11.48 -15.18
N PRO A 30 11.91 -11.10 -16.37
CA PRO A 30 13.14 -11.68 -16.90
C PRO A 30 14.40 -11.00 -16.34
N TYR A 31 14.48 -10.91 -15.01
CA TYR A 31 15.57 -10.27 -14.30
C TYR A 31 15.96 -11.11 -13.08
N THR A 32 17.23 -11.02 -12.69
CA THR A 32 17.70 -11.45 -11.37
C THR A 32 17.83 -10.23 -10.46
N HIS A 33 17.88 -10.47 -9.15
CA HIS A 33 18.07 -9.39 -8.17
C HIS A 33 19.33 -8.53 -8.48
N ASN A 34 20.44 -9.19 -8.82
CA ASN A 34 21.70 -8.50 -9.13
C ASN A 34 21.59 -7.62 -10.39
N ASN A 35 21.03 -8.13 -11.48
CA ASN A 35 20.85 -7.38 -12.73
C ASN A 35 19.92 -6.17 -12.53
N LEU A 36 18.91 -6.32 -11.67
CA LEU A 36 17.99 -5.25 -11.40
C LEU A 36 18.62 -4.10 -10.61
N ASN A 37 19.52 -4.41 -9.68
CA ASN A 37 20.27 -3.40 -8.92
C ASN A 37 21.15 -2.54 -9.84
N ASP A 38 21.78 -3.15 -10.84
CA ASP A 38 22.59 -2.41 -11.81
C ASP A 38 21.75 -1.53 -12.72
N LEU A 39 20.59 -2.04 -13.17
CA LEU A 39 19.61 -1.26 -13.94
C LEU A 39 18.99 -0.15 -13.10
N ALA A 40 18.66 -0.41 -11.84
CA ALA A 40 18.15 0.59 -10.91
C ALA A 40 19.19 1.72 -10.70
N ARG A 41 20.47 1.39 -10.54
CA ARG A 41 21.55 2.38 -10.44
C ARG A 41 21.67 3.23 -11.71
N GLN A 42 21.49 2.64 -12.90
CA GLN A 42 21.50 3.37 -14.17
C GLN A 42 20.29 4.32 -14.29
N VAL A 43 19.10 3.86 -13.92
CA VAL A 43 17.89 4.67 -13.92
C VAL A 43 17.94 5.78 -12.87
N ILE A 44 18.45 5.50 -11.67
CA ILE A 44 18.63 6.49 -10.61
C ILE A 44 19.69 7.54 -10.98
N ARG A 45 20.76 7.17 -11.69
CA ARG A 45 21.75 8.14 -12.19
C ARG A 45 21.18 9.09 -13.24
N SER A 46 20.14 8.68 -13.96
CA SER A 46 19.45 9.53 -14.94
C SER A 46 18.30 10.35 -14.36
N GLN A 47 17.85 10.05 -13.16
CA GLN A 47 16.78 10.75 -12.45
C GLN A 47 17.29 11.17 -11.07
N THR A 48 17.29 12.46 -10.81
CA THR A 48 17.78 13.10 -9.58
C THR A 48 17.36 12.35 -8.31
N THR A 49 18.34 11.87 -7.60
CA THR A 49 18.39 11.11 -6.35
C THR A 49 17.30 11.42 -5.33
N LEU A 50 16.54 10.41 -4.93
CA LEU A 50 15.88 10.36 -3.62
C LEU A 50 16.68 9.39 -2.75
N THR A 51 17.49 9.94 -1.85
CA THR A 51 18.30 9.23 -0.88
C THR A 51 17.42 8.54 0.16
N GLY A 52 17.71 7.27 0.46
CA GLY A 52 17.21 6.55 1.65
C GLY A 52 15.91 5.78 1.48
N VAL A 53 15.33 5.69 0.29
CA VAL A 53 14.07 5.00 0.03
C VAL A 53 14.32 3.70 -0.75
N GLN A 54 13.51 2.66 -0.51
CA GLN A 54 13.49 1.44 -1.30
C GLN A 54 13.43 1.76 -2.79
N ALA A 55 14.27 1.12 -3.61
CA ALA A 55 14.26 1.30 -5.05
C ALA A 55 12.87 0.98 -5.62
N LYS A 56 12.34 1.89 -6.43
CA LYS A 56 11.05 1.72 -7.13
C LYS A 56 11.33 1.74 -8.61
N LEU A 57 11.03 0.65 -9.30
CA LEU A 57 11.22 0.51 -10.73
C LEU A 57 9.88 0.55 -11.46
N SER A 58 9.81 1.34 -12.50
CA SER A 58 8.62 1.42 -13.34
C SER A 58 8.70 0.35 -14.43
N LEU A 59 7.68 -0.50 -14.51
CA LEU A 59 7.60 -1.61 -15.45
C LEU A 59 6.36 -1.48 -16.33
N ASP A 60 6.47 -2.04 -17.52
CA ASP A 60 5.32 -2.32 -18.38
C ASP A 60 5.39 -3.75 -18.94
N ILE A 61 4.23 -4.27 -19.39
CA ILE A 61 4.14 -5.60 -19.98
C ILE A 61 4.27 -5.47 -21.49
N ASN A 62 5.32 -6.06 -22.04
CA ASN A 62 5.43 -6.30 -23.46
C ASN A 62 4.65 -7.58 -23.79
N LYS A 63 3.62 -7.45 -24.62
CA LYS A 63 2.79 -8.59 -25.01
C LYS A 63 3.62 -9.51 -25.89
N GLY A 64 3.77 -10.76 -25.46
CA GLY A 64 4.34 -11.83 -26.26
C GLY A 64 3.52 -12.13 -27.52
N SER A 65 4.00 -13.02 -28.36
CA SER A 65 3.24 -13.61 -29.47
C SER A 65 2.04 -14.39 -28.94
N LYS A 66 1.13 -14.81 -29.84
CA LYS A 66 -0.15 -15.48 -29.46
C LYS A 66 -0.03 -16.67 -28.49
N ASN A 67 1.16 -17.27 -28.37
CA ASN A 67 1.43 -18.47 -27.56
C ASN A 67 2.51 -18.27 -26.48
N GLU A 68 2.96 -17.04 -26.23
CA GLU A 68 3.99 -16.75 -25.23
C GLU A 68 3.43 -15.84 -24.14
N PRO A 69 3.74 -16.08 -22.86
CA PRO A 69 3.37 -15.16 -21.80
C PRO A 69 4.01 -13.80 -22.05
N GLY A 70 3.32 -12.73 -21.64
CA GLY A 70 3.89 -11.40 -21.65
C GLY A 70 5.17 -11.32 -20.80
N ARG A 71 6.04 -10.37 -21.10
CA ARG A 71 7.28 -10.12 -20.33
C ARG A 71 7.28 -8.72 -19.77
N PHE A 72 7.72 -8.57 -18.55
CA PHE A 72 7.97 -7.25 -17.99
C PHE A 72 9.23 -6.63 -18.59
N THR A 73 9.12 -5.34 -18.87
CA THR A 73 10.25 -4.51 -19.33
C THR A 73 10.34 -3.28 -18.44
N ILE A 74 11.56 -2.94 -18.02
CA ILE A 74 11.81 -1.68 -17.31
C ILE A 74 11.62 -0.54 -18.29
N VAL A 75 10.76 0.39 -17.89
CA VAL A 75 10.46 1.59 -18.67
C VAL A 75 10.65 2.81 -17.77
N GLY A 76 10.75 4.00 -18.36
CA GLY A 76 10.82 5.24 -17.60
C GLY A 76 9.54 5.48 -16.78
N LEU A 77 9.19 6.74 -16.57
CA LEU A 77 8.07 7.16 -15.71
C LEU A 77 6.67 6.67 -16.14
N TRP A 78 6.55 6.10 -17.33
CA TRP A 78 5.27 5.79 -17.99
C TRP A 78 4.75 4.37 -17.76
N GLY A 79 5.48 3.53 -17.05
CA GLY A 79 5.06 2.15 -16.80
C GLY A 79 3.77 2.05 -16.00
N ARG A 80 3.01 0.99 -16.27
CA ARG A 80 1.74 0.69 -15.57
C ARG A 80 1.94 -0.03 -14.23
N TYR A 81 3.15 -0.47 -13.93
CA TYR A 81 3.49 -1.19 -12.71
C TYR A 81 4.68 -0.55 -12.01
N ILE A 82 4.71 -0.72 -10.69
CA ILE A 82 5.83 -0.38 -9.83
C ILE A 82 6.32 -1.67 -9.21
N LEU A 83 7.61 -1.97 -9.37
CA LEU A 83 8.32 -3.06 -8.72
C LEU A 83 9.14 -2.51 -7.56
N LYS A 84 9.07 -3.16 -6.42
CA LYS A 84 9.85 -2.87 -5.23
C LYS A 84 10.62 -4.14 -4.83
N PRO A 85 11.91 -4.23 -5.14
CA PRO A 85 12.74 -5.35 -4.74
C PRO A 85 13.05 -5.33 -3.25
N GLN A 86 13.59 -6.44 -2.76
CA GLN A 86 14.18 -6.54 -1.43
C GLN A 86 15.30 -5.51 -1.26
N THR A 87 15.47 -4.97 -0.07
CA THR A 87 16.54 -4.04 0.28
C THR A 87 17.58 -4.73 1.15
N GLU A 88 18.84 -4.27 1.08
CA GLU A 88 19.92 -4.77 1.94
C GLU A 88 19.68 -4.40 3.42
N ARG A 89 19.03 -3.29 3.67
CA ARG A 89 18.85 -2.73 5.02
C ARG A 89 17.78 -3.42 5.84
N PHE A 90 16.67 -3.79 5.21
CA PHE A 90 15.50 -4.37 5.89
C PHE A 90 15.09 -5.66 5.20
N GLY A 91 15.05 -6.75 5.95
CA GLY A 91 14.62 -8.06 5.45
C GLY A 91 13.11 -8.12 5.23
N ASN A 92 12.69 -8.93 4.26
CA ASN A 92 11.28 -9.30 4.00
C ASN A 92 10.32 -8.12 3.75
N LEU A 93 10.81 -6.97 3.23
CA LEU A 93 9.93 -5.83 2.92
C LEU A 93 8.88 -6.16 1.86
N PRO A 94 9.19 -6.85 0.75
CA PRO A 94 8.20 -7.23 -0.25
C PRO A 94 7.06 -8.06 0.33
N GLU A 95 7.40 -9.09 1.13
CA GLU A 95 6.45 -10.00 1.76
C GLU A 95 5.59 -9.27 2.80
N LEU A 96 6.19 -8.36 3.54
CA LEU A 96 5.51 -7.58 4.57
C LEU A 96 4.54 -6.55 3.95
N GLU A 97 4.93 -5.88 2.86
CA GLU A 97 4.05 -4.96 2.15
C GLU A 97 2.87 -5.71 1.53
N ASP A 98 3.12 -6.82 0.82
CA ASP A 98 2.06 -7.62 0.22
C ASP A 98 1.08 -8.17 1.27
N LEU A 99 1.60 -8.68 2.40
CA LEU A 99 0.78 -9.13 3.51
C LEU A 99 -0.08 -8.00 4.08
N THR A 100 0.52 -6.84 4.38
CA THR A 100 -0.22 -5.70 4.96
C THR A 100 -1.32 -5.21 4.02
N MET A 101 -1.04 -5.14 2.72
CA MET A 101 -2.04 -4.81 1.69
C MET A 101 -3.18 -5.85 1.64
N HIS A 102 -2.88 -7.13 1.77
CA HIS A 102 -3.91 -8.18 1.86
C HIS A 102 -4.75 -8.09 3.15
N LEU A 103 -4.14 -7.73 4.29
CA LEU A 103 -4.90 -7.48 5.52
C LEU A 103 -5.88 -6.31 5.34
N ALA A 104 -5.49 -5.27 4.60
CA ALA A 104 -6.41 -4.19 4.22
C ALA A 104 -7.56 -4.69 3.34
N GLU A 105 -7.31 -5.55 2.34
CA GLU A 105 -8.37 -6.19 1.52
C GLU A 105 -9.36 -7.02 2.38
N ILE A 106 -8.85 -7.79 3.35
CA ILE A 106 -9.67 -8.57 4.28
C ILE A 106 -10.59 -7.66 5.10
N ALA A 107 -10.08 -6.49 5.51
CA ALA A 107 -10.87 -5.46 6.18
C ALA A 107 -11.82 -4.68 5.25
N LYS A 108 -11.88 -5.04 3.96
CA LYS A 108 -12.69 -4.33 2.94
C LYS A 108 -12.26 -2.86 2.76
N ILE A 109 -11.00 -2.56 2.98
CA ILE A 109 -10.37 -1.32 2.54
C ILE A 109 -10.01 -1.51 1.06
N ARG A 110 -10.36 -0.55 0.23
CA ARG A 110 -9.99 -0.58 -1.19
C ARG A 110 -8.48 -0.39 -1.32
N VAL A 111 -7.81 -1.31 -2.00
CA VAL A 111 -6.37 -1.24 -2.27
C VAL A 111 -6.10 -1.32 -3.76
N VAL A 112 -4.96 -0.81 -4.20
CA VAL A 112 -4.48 -0.99 -5.57
C VAL A 112 -4.19 -2.48 -5.83
N PRO A 113 -4.32 -2.99 -7.07
CA PRO A 113 -3.91 -4.36 -7.40
C PRO A 113 -2.43 -4.56 -7.12
N HIS A 114 -2.09 -5.58 -6.34
CA HIS A 114 -0.74 -5.86 -5.89
C HIS A 114 -0.49 -7.36 -5.80
N SER A 115 0.76 -7.75 -5.73
CA SER A 115 1.18 -9.13 -5.49
C SER A 115 2.67 -9.22 -5.19
N LEU A 116 3.09 -10.38 -4.69
CA LEU A 116 4.46 -10.83 -4.85
C LEU A 116 4.66 -11.39 -6.26
N ILE A 117 5.87 -11.24 -6.81
CA ILE A 117 6.33 -11.86 -8.05
C ILE A 117 7.76 -12.33 -7.85
N ARG A 118 8.18 -13.40 -8.57
CA ARG A 118 9.54 -13.94 -8.46
C ARG A 118 10.44 -13.40 -9.56
N PHE A 119 11.67 -13.12 -9.17
CA PHE A 119 12.80 -13.01 -10.08
C PHE A 119 13.18 -14.37 -10.67
N GLU A 120 14.01 -14.40 -11.70
CA GLU A 120 14.54 -15.65 -12.30
C GLU A 120 15.38 -16.48 -11.31
N ASP A 121 16.03 -15.85 -10.35
CA ASP A 121 16.79 -16.49 -9.27
C ASP A 121 15.90 -16.98 -8.10
N GLY A 122 14.60 -16.77 -8.18
CA GLY A 122 13.60 -17.22 -7.21
C GLY A 122 13.31 -16.27 -6.06
N GLU A 123 14.05 -15.17 -5.92
CA GLU A 123 13.77 -14.16 -4.91
C GLU A 123 12.41 -13.47 -5.13
N LEU A 124 11.75 -13.10 -4.02
CA LEU A 124 10.47 -12.39 -4.08
C LEU A 124 10.68 -10.89 -4.15
N CYS A 125 9.82 -10.24 -4.93
CA CYS A 125 9.67 -8.79 -4.94
C CYS A 125 8.19 -8.41 -4.95
N TYR A 126 7.87 -7.23 -4.46
CA TYR A 126 6.53 -6.69 -4.49
C TYR A 126 6.26 -5.97 -5.80
N ILE A 127 5.10 -6.23 -6.39
CA ILE A 127 4.63 -5.53 -7.60
C ILE A 127 3.25 -4.97 -7.37
N THR A 128 3.05 -3.73 -7.79
CA THR A 128 1.74 -3.09 -7.73
C THR A 128 1.40 -2.42 -9.06
N ARG A 129 0.11 -2.43 -9.40
CA ARG A 129 -0.39 -1.73 -10.58
C ARG A 129 -0.65 -0.27 -10.23
N ARG A 130 -0.18 0.64 -11.06
CA ARG A 130 -0.40 2.07 -10.89
C ARG A 130 -1.85 2.43 -11.16
N ILE A 131 -2.47 3.11 -10.22
CA ILE A 131 -3.86 3.57 -10.31
C ILE A 131 -4.01 4.79 -11.24
N ASP A 132 -2.94 5.53 -11.46
CA ASP A 132 -2.90 6.71 -12.33
C ASP A 132 -2.63 6.39 -13.80
N ARG A 133 -2.76 5.11 -14.20
CA ARG A 133 -2.60 4.64 -15.59
C ARG A 133 -3.82 3.88 -16.05
N THR A 134 -4.29 4.21 -17.27
CA THR A 134 -5.31 3.41 -17.94
C THR A 134 -4.73 2.11 -18.50
N ASN A 135 -5.61 1.21 -18.96
CA ASN A 135 -5.18 -0.04 -19.63
C ASN A 135 -4.41 0.23 -20.93
N GLU A 136 -4.72 1.33 -21.57
CA GLU A 136 -4.13 1.78 -22.83
C GLU A 136 -2.85 2.61 -22.64
N GLY A 137 -2.40 2.78 -21.36
CA GLY A 137 -1.19 3.53 -21.04
C GLY A 137 -1.40 5.05 -20.86
N GLY A 138 -2.64 5.53 -20.94
CA GLY A 138 -2.97 6.93 -20.66
C GLY A 138 -2.75 7.28 -19.18
N LYS A 139 -2.45 8.54 -18.88
CA LYS A 139 -2.30 9.05 -17.52
C LYS A 139 -3.62 9.66 -17.04
N LEU A 140 -4.06 9.24 -15.85
CA LEU A 140 -5.15 9.90 -15.13
C LEU A 140 -4.60 11.04 -14.27
N ALA A 141 -5.39 12.11 -14.11
CA ALA A 141 -5.06 13.16 -13.16
C ALA A 141 -5.04 12.57 -11.74
N MET A 142 -3.96 12.80 -11.03
CA MET A 142 -3.76 12.34 -9.66
C MET A 142 -2.81 13.29 -8.94
N GLU A 143 -3.20 13.72 -7.74
CA GLU A 143 -2.38 14.55 -6.87
C GLU A 143 -2.37 13.98 -5.45
N ASP A 144 -1.18 13.89 -4.87
CA ASP A 144 -1.04 13.48 -3.47
C ASP A 144 -1.35 14.65 -2.51
N MET A 145 -1.59 14.33 -1.23
CA MET A 145 -1.95 15.33 -0.24
C MET A 145 -0.81 16.30 0.09
N CYS A 146 0.44 15.96 -0.26
CA CYS A 146 1.57 16.88 -0.19
C CYS A 146 1.43 17.97 -1.27
N GLN A 147 1.10 17.60 -2.51
CA GLN A 147 0.82 18.52 -3.62
C GLN A 147 -0.42 19.37 -3.33
N LEU A 148 -1.53 18.75 -2.91
CA LEU A 148 -2.76 19.47 -2.55
C LEU A 148 -2.60 20.41 -1.33
N SER A 149 -1.57 20.18 -0.52
CA SER A 149 -1.18 21.08 0.60
C SER A 149 -0.16 22.13 0.19
N GLU A 150 0.21 22.23 -1.11
CA GLU A 150 1.25 23.12 -1.64
C GLU A 150 2.61 22.95 -0.92
N LYS A 151 2.94 21.68 -0.54
CA LYS A 151 4.17 21.35 0.17
C LYS A 151 5.17 20.64 -0.74
N LEU A 152 6.44 20.90 -0.49
CA LEU A 152 7.54 20.18 -1.14
C LEU A 152 7.67 18.77 -0.59
N THR A 153 8.31 17.87 -1.35
CA THR A 153 8.50 16.46 -0.98
C THR A 153 9.20 16.29 0.37
N GLU A 154 10.15 17.16 0.71
CA GLU A 154 10.88 17.16 1.98
C GLU A 154 9.98 17.46 3.18
N GLN A 155 8.81 18.01 2.93
CA GLN A 155 7.83 18.37 3.95
C GLN A 155 6.72 17.30 4.11
N LYS A 156 6.86 16.14 3.47
CA LYS A 156 5.84 15.08 3.46
C LYS A 156 5.41 14.59 4.85
N TYR A 157 6.25 14.75 5.86
CA TYR A 157 5.96 14.42 7.27
C TYR A 157 5.44 15.59 8.10
N LYS A 158 5.28 16.79 7.48
CA LYS A 158 4.80 17.99 8.19
C LYS A 158 3.30 18.17 7.96
N GLY A 159 2.51 17.76 8.94
CA GLY A 159 1.06 17.90 8.87
C GLY A 159 0.32 17.06 9.89
N SER A 160 -0.99 16.97 9.71
CA SER A 160 -1.86 16.13 10.52
C SER A 160 -2.89 15.41 9.65
N TYR A 161 -3.46 14.33 10.17
CA TYR A 161 -4.54 13.62 9.46
C TYR A 161 -5.81 14.46 9.37
N GLU A 162 -6.05 15.37 10.31
CA GLU A 162 -7.16 16.33 10.25
C GLU A 162 -7.00 17.31 9.07
N GLN A 163 -5.76 17.69 8.73
CA GLN A 163 -5.50 18.51 7.53
C GLN A 163 -5.82 17.73 6.26
N ILE A 164 -5.44 16.44 6.17
CA ILE A 164 -5.82 15.58 5.05
C ILE A 164 -7.35 15.46 4.96
N ALA A 165 -8.03 15.22 6.07
CA ALA A 165 -9.49 15.15 6.11
C ALA A 165 -10.15 16.41 5.54
N LYS A 166 -9.62 17.61 5.84
CA LYS A 166 -10.10 18.88 5.26
C LYS A 166 -9.88 18.94 3.75
N LEU A 167 -8.74 18.45 3.24
CA LEU A 167 -8.48 18.41 1.80
C LEU A 167 -9.43 17.43 1.09
N VAL A 168 -9.69 16.26 1.68
CA VAL A 168 -10.67 15.30 1.17
C VAL A 168 -12.05 15.94 1.09
N LEU A 169 -12.49 16.64 2.15
CA LEU A 169 -13.77 17.35 2.17
C LEU A 169 -13.85 18.45 1.11
N ARG A 170 -12.75 19.13 0.83
CA ARG A 170 -12.70 20.27 -0.10
C ARG A 170 -12.68 19.83 -1.56
N TYR A 171 -11.95 18.78 -1.89
CA TYR A 171 -11.63 18.46 -3.27
C TYR A 171 -12.25 17.16 -3.80
N SER A 172 -12.78 16.29 -2.94
CA SER A 172 -13.45 15.07 -3.39
C SER A 172 -14.84 15.35 -3.92
N SER A 173 -15.24 14.65 -4.98
CA SER A 173 -16.62 14.65 -5.50
C SER A 173 -17.57 13.82 -4.65
N ALA A 174 -17.06 12.95 -3.78
CA ALA A 174 -17.83 12.15 -2.83
C ALA A 174 -17.31 12.30 -1.39
N PRO A 175 -17.25 13.54 -0.83
CA PRO A 175 -16.44 13.88 0.33
C PRO A 175 -16.72 13.04 1.56
N LYS A 176 -17.99 12.75 1.87
CA LYS A 176 -18.37 11.95 3.06
C LYS A 176 -17.93 10.49 2.94
N LEU A 177 -18.08 9.88 1.77
CA LEU A 177 -17.62 8.52 1.50
C LEU A 177 -16.10 8.42 1.55
N ASP A 178 -15.41 9.34 0.88
CA ASP A 178 -13.96 9.35 0.86
C ASP A 178 -13.35 9.67 2.24
N LEU A 179 -14.05 10.46 3.05
CA LEU A 179 -13.65 10.72 4.43
C LEU A 179 -13.71 9.44 5.29
N VAL A 180 -14.75 8.61 5.12
CA VAL A 180 -14.83 7.31 5.80
C VAL A 180 -13.69 6.39 5.32
N ASN A 181 -13.48 6.28 4.02
CA ASN A 181 -12.39 5.48 3.44
C ASN A 181 -11.00 5.95 3.92
N PHE A 182 -10.81 7.26 4.05
CA PHE A 182 -9.57 7.84 4.58
C PHE A 182 -9.34 7.45 6.03
N TRP A 183 -10.32 7.63 6.91
CA TRP A 183 -10.18 7.29 8.31
C TRP A 183 -10.02 5.78 8.56
N GLU A 184 -10.66 4.94 7.73
CA GLU A 184 -10.39 3.50 7.74
C GLU A 184 -8.92 3.19 7.48
N GLN A 185 -8.30 3.85 6.49
CA GLN A 185 -6.87 3.70 6.19
C GLN A 185 -5.99 4.16 7.35
N VAL A 186 -6.33 5.28 7.99
CA VAL A 186 -5.55 5.82 9.13
C VAL A 186 -5.60 4.89 10.33
N VAL A 187 -6.80 4.43 10.73
CA VAL A 187 -6.96 3.51 11.86
C VAL A 187 -6.30 2.16 11.56
N PHE A 188 -6.46 1.64 10.34
CA PHE A 188 -5.79 0.42 9.90
C PHE A 188 -4.27 0.55 9.97
N SER A 189 -3.70 1.66 9.51
CA SER A 189 -2.25 1.91 9.57
C SER A 189 -1.73 1.88 11.01
N TRP A 190 -2.47 2.47 11.93
CA TRP A 190 -2.11 2.42 13.35
C TRP A 190 -2.19 1.00 13.93
N ILE A 191 -3.23 0.22 13.58
CA ILE A 191 -3.38 -1.18 14.02
C ILE A 191 -2.21 -2.03 13.51
N THR A 192 -1.82 -1.84 12.26
CA THR A 192 -0.78 -2.64 11.58
C THR A 192 0.63 -2.09 11.79
N GLY A 193 0.81 -1.07 12.62
CA GLY A 193 2.13 -0.50 12.93
C GLY A 193 2.80 0.19 11.73
N ASN A 194 2.01 0.81 10.86
CA ASN A 194 2.52 1.57 9.72
C ASN A 194 2.70 3.05 10.12
N ALA A 195 3.89 3.42 10.54
CA ALA A 195 4.25 4.79 10.88
C ALA A 195 4.79 5.61 9.71
N ASP A 196 4.68 5.12 8.47
CA ASP A 196 5.13 5.84 7.25
C ASP A 196 3.98 6.35 6.36
N MET A 197 2.73 6.30 6.81
CA MET A 197 1.59 6.86 6.06
C MET A 197 1.55 8.39 6.11
N HIS A 198 2.47 9.00 5.37
CA HIS A 198 2.64 10.45 5.27
C HIS A 198 1.78 11.07 4.15
N LEU A 199 1.88 12.40 3.94
CA LEU A 199 1.07 13.15 2.97
C LEU A 199 1.09 12.58 1.55
N LYS A 200 2.19 11.97 1.10
CA LYS A 200 2.29 11.41 -0.26
C LYS A 200 1.65 10.03 -0.41
N ASN A 201 1.23 9.39 0.68
CA ASN A 201 0.58 8.08 0.65
C ASN A 201 -0.94 8.17 0.62
N PHE A 202 -1.48 9.37 0.51
CA PHE A 202 -2.90 9.66 0.25
C PHE A 202 -3.00 10.55 -0.97
N SER A 203 -3.89 10.21 -1.90
CA SER A 203 -4.08 10.98 -3.13
C SER A 203 -5.56 11.07 -3.52
N LEU A 204 -5.89 12.12 -4.25
CA LEU A 204 -7.11 12.18 -5.05
C LEU A 204 -6.75 11.92 -6.51
N TYR A 205 -7.60 11.19 -7.21
CA TYR A 205 -7.44 10.92 -8.64
C TYR A 205 -8.76 11.05 -9.37
N SER A 206 -8.71 11.24 -10.67
CA SER A 206 -9.88 11.37 -11.53
C SER A 206 -10.03 10.13 -12.41
N PRO A 207 -10.80 9.11 -11.95
CA PRO A 207 -11.08 7.92 -12.75
C PRO A 207 -11.98 8.22 -13.96
N GLN A 208 -12.76 9.28 -13.87
CA GLN A 208 -13.62 9.83 -14.92
C GLN A 208 -13.40 11.34 -14.93
N GLN A 209 -13.53 11.94 -16.10
CA GLN A 209 -13.33 13.38 -16.26
C GLN A 209 -14.13 14.18 -15.20
N GLU A 210 -13.44 15.11 -14.53
CA GLU A 210 -14.00 16.02 -13.50
C GLU A 210 -14.52 15.34 -12.21
N VAL A 211 -14.38 14.02 -12.07
CA VAL A 211 -14.76 13.30 -10.84
C VAL A 211 -13.51 12.95 -10.05
N TYR A 212 -13.26 13.64 -8.95
CA TYR A 212 -12.12 13.39 -8.05
C TYR A 212 -12.55 12.57 -6.85
N THR A 213 -11.83 11.52 -6.54
CA THR A 213 -12.11 10.62 -5.40
C THR A 213 -10.82 10.17 -4.75
N LEU A 214 -10.89 9.77 -3.48
CA LEU A 214 -9.75 9.19 -2.79
C LEU A 214 -9.32 7.89 -3.50
N THR A 215 -8.02 7.79 -3.77
CA THR A 215 -7.46 6.57 -4.36
C THR A 215 -7.71 5.35 -3.47
N PRO A 216 -7.76 4.14 -4.04
CA PRO A 216 -7.47 2.94 -3.26
C PRO A 216 -6.14 3.09 -2.53
N ALA A 217 -6.01 2.47 -1.35
CA ALA A 217 -4.79 2.52 -0.56
C ALA A 217 -3.61 1.87 -1.28
N TYR A 218 -2.43 2.40 -1.08
CA TYR A 218 -1.16 1.91 -1.60
C TYR A 218 -0.04 2.18 -0.60
N ASP A 219 1.09 1.51 -0.77
CA ASP A 219 2.30 1.74 0.04
C ASP A 219 2.05 1.46 1.54
N MET A 220 1.26 0.42 1.85
CA MET A 220 0.96 0.04 3.23
C MET A 220 1.95 -1.03 3.70
N LEU A 221 2.76 -0.69 4.70
CA LEU A 221 3.82 -1.52 5.24
C LEU A 221 3.91 -1.36 6.75
N SER A 222 4.05 -2.44 7.50
CA SER A 222 4.31 -2.37 8.95
C SER A 222 5.74 -1.93 9.23
N THR A 223 5.95 -0.64 9.42
CA THR A 223 7.29 -0.11 9.76
C THR A 223 7.75 -0.53 11.15
N ALA A 224 6.83 -0.71 12.08
CA ALA A 224 7.14 -1.11 13.46
C ALA A 224 7.82 -2.49 13.56
N LEU A 225 7.60 -3.40 12.58
CA LEU A 225 8.26 -4.71 12.54
C LEU A 225 9.71 -4.64 12.05
N VAL A 226 10.06 -3.65 11.25
CA VAL A 226 11.38 -3.54 10.61
C VAL A 226 12.23 -2.42 11.19
N MET A 227 11.62 -1.50 11.94
CA MET A 227 12.26 -0.40 12.66
C MET A 227 11.72 -0.30 14.09
N PRO A 228 11.96 -1.31 14.94
CA PRO A 228 11.43 -1.34 16.31
C PRO A 228 11.96 -0.21 17.20
N GLU A 229 13.05 0.44 16.81
CA GLU A 229 13.61 1.64 17.46
C GLU A 229 12.76 2.90 17.23
N ASP A 230 11.95 2.95 16.17
CA ASP A 230 11.03 4.07 15.94
C ASP A 230 9.85 3.98 16.90
N THR A 231 9.70 4.98 17.75
CA THR A 231 8.64 5.05 18.73
C THR A 231 7.41 5.82 18.26
N GLU A 232 7.42 6.37 17.04
CA GLU A 232 6.24 7.00 16.45
C GLU A 232 5.25 5.92 16.00
N GLU A 233 3.98 6.12 16.30
CA GLU A 233 2.92 5.18 15.93
C GLU A 233 2.23 5.58 14.61
N LEU A 234 2.39 6.83 14.19
CA LEU A 234 1.87 7.39 12.95
C LEU A 234 2.83 8.43 12.37
N ALA A 235 2.87 8.55 11.03
CA ALA A 235 3.71 9.49 10.30
C ALA A 235 3.37 10.95 10.55
N LEU A 236 2.08 11.24 10.68
CA LEU A 236 1.55 12.59 10.90
C LEU A 236 0.90 12.67 12.28
N THR A 237 0.67 13.88 12.77
CA THR A 237 -0.04 14.04 14.04
C THR A 237 -1.52 13.68 13.89
N LEU A 238 -2.06 13.08 14.95
CA LEU A 238 -3.48 12.81 15.17
C LEU A 238 -3.85 13.40 16.54
N ASN A 239 -4.84 14.27 16.61
CA ASN A 239 -5.19 15.00 17.84
C ASN A 239 -3.95 15.61 18.53
N GLY A 240 -3.03 16.16 17.72
CA GLY A 240 -1.78 16.76 18.18
C GLY A 240 -0.68 15.78 18.60
N LYS A 241 -0.87 14.45 18.44
CA LYS A 241 0.05 13.41 18.91
C LYS A 241 0.52 12.51 17.79
N LYS A 242 1.70 11.92 17.94
CA LYS A 242 2.21 10.81 17.09
C LYS A 242 2.48 9.53 17.92
N ARG A 243 2.40 9.61 19.23
CA ARG A 243 2.75 8.55 20.19
C ARG A 243 1.68 8.41 21.26
N LYS A 244 1.61 7.23 21.88
CA LYS A 244 0.66 6.92 22.97
C LYS A 244 -0.78 7.24 22.58
N LEU A 245 -1.11 6.90 21.35
CA LEU A 245 -2.44 7.10 20.79
C LEU A 245 -3.43 6.13 21.43
N LYS A 246 -4.65 6.63 21.68
CA LYS A 246 -5.76 5.88 22.25
C LYS A 246 -6.97 6.00 21.32
N LYS A 247 -7.94 5.09 21.46
CA LYS A 247 -9.23 5.15 20.75
C LYS A 247 -9.86 6.55 20.78
N ALA A 248 -9.81 7.23 21.96
CA ALA A 248 -10.36 8.56 22.12
C ALA A 248 -9.73 9.62 21.19
N ASP A 249 -8.43 9.50 20.87
CA ASP A 249 -7.75 10.43 19.97
C ASP A 249 -8.33 10.30 18.54
N PHE A 250 -8.54 9.07 18.07
CA PHE A 250 -9.20 8.80 16.79
C PHE A 250 -10.64 9.30 16.78
N VAL A 251 -11.43 8.98 17.81
CA VAL A 251 -12.82 9.43 17.91
C VAL A 251 -12.91 10.95 17.85
N THR A 252 -12.02 11.66 18.56
CA THR A 252 -11.96 13.14 18.55
C THR A 252 -11.67 13.67 17.15
N SER A 253 -10.66 13.16 16.46
CA SER A 253 -10.26 13.63 15.15
C SER A 253 -11.30 13.30 14.07
N ILE A 254 -11.87 12.08 14.10
CA ILE A 254 -12.90 11.64 13.16
C ILE A 254 -14.17 12.49 13.33
N ARG A 255 -14.62 12.71 14.57
CA ARG A 255 -15.77 13.57 14.89
C ARG A 255 -15.56 15.01 14.42
N ALA A 256 -14.37 15.57 14.67
CA ALA A 256 -14.00 16.92 14.24
C ALA A 256 -14.02 17.08 12.71
N SER A 257 -13.87 16.00 11.95
CA SER A 257 -14.00 15.98 10.49
C SER A 257 -15.46 15.93 10.00
N GLY A 258 -16.44 15.87 10.90
CA GLY A 258 -17.88 15.92 10.59
C GLY A 258 -18.50 14.57 10.22
N LEU A 259 -17.96 13.46 10.75
CA LEU A 259 -18.59 12.13 10.72
C LEU A 259 -19.40 11.89 11.99
N ASP A 260 -20.54 11.20 11.83
CA ASP A 260 -21.47 10.88 12.93
C ASP A 260 -20.91 9.77 13.84
N GLU A 261 -21.35 9.74 15.11
CA GLU A 261 -21.00 8.70 16.07
C GLU A 261 -21.26 7.28 15.55
N LYS A 262 -22.40 7.06 14.89
CA LYS A 262 -22.74 5.76 14.31
C LYS A 262 -21.74 5.32 13.23
N VAL A 263 -21.25 6.25 12.43
CA VAL A 263 -20.24 5.97 11.40
C VAL A 263 -18.92 5.63 12.07
N ILE A 264 -18.53 6.39 13.09
CA ILE A 264 -17.31 6.14 13.89
C ILE A 264 -17.35 4.76 14.54
N GLU A 265 -18.45 4.40 15.19
CA GLU A 265 -18.63 3.08 15.80
C GLU A 265 -18.54 1.95 14.75
N ASN A 266 -19.18 2.13 13.59
CA ASN A 266 -19.17 1.14 12.52
C ASN A 266 -17.78 0.94 11.93
N LEU A 267 -16.98 2.01 11.83
CA LEU A 267 -15.59 1.94 11.40
C LEU A 267 -14.76 1.03 12.33
N PHE A 268 -14.83 1.26 13.64
CA PHE A 268 -14.12 0.41 14.61
C PHE A 268 -14.68 -1.02 14.62
N LYS A 269 -15.99 -1.21 14.60
CA LYS A 269 -16.63 -2.54 14.54
C LYS A 269 -16.18 -3.32 13.31
N LYS A 270 -16.05 -2.67 12.16
CA LYS A 270 -15.56 -3.27 10.91
C LYS A 270 -14.15 -3.85 11.08
N LEU A 271 -13.23 -3.09 11.66
CA LEU A 271 -11.85 -3.50 11.86
C LEU A 271 -11.70 -4.56 12.97
N LEU A 272 -12.48 -4.49 14.04
CA LEU A 272 -12.49 -5.50 15.10
C LEU A 272 -13.00 -6.86 14.63
N LYS A 273 -13.97 -6.89 13.71
CA LYS A 273 -14.58 -8.13 13.21
C LYS A 273 -13.64 -9.01 12.39
N VAL A 274 -12.56 -8.50 11.88
CA VAL A 274 -11.65 -9.23 10.99
C VAL A 274 -10.44 -9.81 11.72
N GLU A 275 -10.32 -9.63 13.03
CA GLU A 275 -9.19 -10.08 13.86
C GLU A 275 -8.81 -11.54 13.58
N THR A 276 -9.76 -12.48 13.72
CA THR A 276 -9.51 -13.92 13.48
C THR A 276 -8.99 -14.20 12.08
N LYS A 277 -9.60 -13.57 11.06
CA LYS A 277 -9.17 -13.73 9.66
C LYS A 277 -7.77 -13.19 9.41
N TRP A 278 -7.40 -12.11 10.08
CA TRP A 278 -6.05 -11.56 10.00
C TRP A 278 -5.03 -12.52 10.61
N MET A 279 -5.31 -13.10 11.80
CA MET A 279 -4.43 -14.05 12.47
C MET A 279 -4.20 -15.31 11.61
N GLU A 280 -5.27 -15.85 11.02
CA GLU A 280 -5.19 -16.97 10.08
C GLU A 280 -4.38 -16.62 8.83
N PHE A 281 -4.63 -15.46 8.23
CA PHE A 281 -3.97 -15.05 7.00
C PHE A 281 -2.47 -14.75 7.19
N ILE A 282 -2.08 -14.16 8.33
CA ILE A 282 -0.67 -13.95 8.68
C ILE A 282 0.07 -15.30 8.77
N SER A 283 -0.55 -16.34 9.30
CA SER A 283 0.04 -17.69 9.37
C SER A 283 0.31 -18.33 8.00
N LEU A 284 -0.37 -17.87 6.95
CA LEU A 284 -0.19 -18.35 5.58
C LEU A 284 0.81 -17.48 4.78
N SER A 285 1.35 -16.43 5.38
CA SER A 285 2.23 -15.48 4.70
C SER A 285 3.62 -16.05 4.43
N PHE A 286 4.36 -15.37 3.57
CA PHE A 286 5.76 -15.67 3.26
C PHE A 286 6.75 -15.08 4.27
N LEU A 287 6.26 -14.45 5.34
CA LEU A 287 7.11 -13.94 6.41
C LEU A 287 7.72 -15.09 7.24
N PRO A 288 8.94 -14.92 7.78
CA PRO A 288 9.49 -15.82 8.79
C PRO A 288 8.57 -15.94 10.01
N GLU A 289 8.56 -17.10 10.66
CA GLU A 289 7.65 -17.40 11.78
C GLU A 289 7.75 -16.38 12.91
N GLU A 290 8.96 -15.94 13.26
CA GLU A 290 9.19 -14.91 14.28
C GLU A 290 8.49 -13.58 13.95
N MET A 291 8.55 -13.18 12.67
CA MET A 291 7.86 -11.97 12.22
C MET A 291 6.34 -12.15 12.21
N GLN A 292 5.85 -13.34 11.84
CA GLN A 292 4.42 -13.66 11.91
C GLN A 292 3.88 -13.54 13.33
N ILE A 293 4.60 -14.09 14.32
CA ILE A 293 4.25 -14.03 15.75
C ILE A 293 4.24 -12.56 16.20
N SER A 294 5.33 -11.83 15.96
CA SER A 294 5.45 -10.42 16.34
C SER A 294 4.34 -9.56 15.72
N TYR A 295 3.97 -9.82 14.46
CA TYR A 295 2.91 -9.07 13.80
C TYR A 295 1.54 -9.35 14.39
N LYS A 296 1.23 -10.62 14.69
CA LYS A 296 -0.02 -11.01 15.36
C LYS A 296 -0.16 -10.37 16.73
N ASP A 297 0.90 -10.42 17.53
CA ASP A 297 0.92 -9.85 18.88
C ASP A 297 0.70 -8.34 18.85
N MET A 298 1.40 -7.63 17.96
CA MET A 298 1.25 -6.19 17.80
C MET A 298 -0.18 -5.82 17.38
N ILE A 299 -0.76 -6.49 16.38
CA ILE A 299 -2.13 -6.25 15.93
C ILE A 299 -3.13 -6.52 17.07
N SER A 300 -2.98 -7.65 17.79
CA SER A 300 -3.85 -8.02 18.89
C SER A 300 -3.83 -6.97 20.01
N ILE A 301 -2.65 -6.47 20.38
CA ILE A 301 -2.50 -5.38 21.37
C ILE A 301 -3.26 -4.13 20.90
N LYS A 302 -3.07 -3.71 19.64
CA LYS A 302 -3.73 -2.51 19.09
C LYS A 302 -5.25 -2.67 19.00
N LEU A 303 -5.73 -3.86 18.58
CA LEU A 303 -7.17 -4.13 18.54
C LEU A 303 -7.81 -4.12 19.94
N ASN A 304 -7.11 -4.65 20.95
CA ASN A 304 -7.59 -4.60 22.35
C ASN A 304 -7.70 -3.16 22.87
N MET A 305 -6.85 -2.24 22.41
CA MET A 305 -6.96 -0.82 22.76
C MET A 305 -8.16 -0.13 22.10
N LEU A 306 -8.77 -0.75 21.09
CA LEU A 306 -9.96 -0.24 20.39
C LEU A 306 -11.29 -0.83 20.93
N LYS A 307 -11.25 -1.88 21.72
CA LYS A 307 -12.42 -2.44 22.39
C LYS A 307 -12.85 -1.54 23.56
#